data_58c3ffa700f8ecdff3a882f79f7b3bca
#
_entry.id   58c3ffa700f8ecdff3a882f79f7b3bca
#
_cell.length_a   1.000
_cell.length_b   1.000
_cell.length_c   1.000
_cell.angle_alpha   90.00
_cell.angle_beta   90.00
_cell.angle_gamma   90.00
#
_symmetry.space_group_name_H-M   'P 1'
#
loop_
_entity.id
_entity.type
_entity.pdbx_description
1 polymer ?
#
loop_
_entity_poly.entity_id
_entity_poly.type
_entity_poly.pdbx_seq_one_letter_code
_entity_poly.pdbx_strand_id
1 'polypeptide(L)'
;SAVDMSKEEIKKIEEEYAKTETPVVSNNSAHRWTPDVPMVVPEINPEHFDVIESQKKRLGTTRGFIAVKPNCSIQSYAPVLTAWKEFEPYEVVATTYQAISGAGKTFKDWPEMVGNIIPYIGGEEEKSEKEPLRIWGKVEDGVIKPATEPVITCQCIRVPVLNGHTAAVFVKFRKNPTKEQLIKALVEFKGLPQELGLPSAPKQFIQYLEEDNRPQVTEDVDRKSTRLNSS
;
A
#
# COMPACT_ATOMS: atom_id res chain seq x y z
N SER A 1 9.00 -9.98 8.81
CA SER A 1 9.93 -9.18 9.60
C SER A 1 9.31 -7.84 9.96
N ALA A 2 9.49 -7.38 11.20
CA ALA A 2 9.02 -6.09 11.73
C ALA A 2 9.99 -5.62 12.83
N VAL A 3 11.28 -5.71 12.55
CA VAL A 3 12.34 -5.31 13.48
C VAL A 3 12.60 -3.81 13.40
N ASP A 4 13.00 -3.20 14.50
CA ASP A 4 13.37 -1.78 14.59
C ASP A 4 14.90 -1.67 14.66
N MET A 5 15.50 -1.42 13.52
CA MET A 5 16.95 -1.33 13.30
C MET A 5 17.24 -0.40 12.13
N SER A 6 18.51 -0.11 11.84
CA SER A 6 18.88 0.63 10.64
C SER A 6 18.50 -0.14 9.35
N LYS A 7 18.30 0.57 8.25
CA LYS A 7 17.94 -0.07 6.97
C LYS A 7 19.00 -1.07 6.50
N GLU A 8 20.26 -0.79 6.76
CA GLU A 8 21.40 -1.64 6.40
C GLU A 8 21.38 -2.94 7.21
N GLU A 9 21.14 -2.86 8.52
CA GLU A 9 21.03 -4.03 9.39
C GLU A 9 19.79 -4.87 9.02
N ILE A 10 18.66 -4.23 8.74
CA ILE A 10 17.44 -4.92 8.29
C ILE A 10 17.72 -5.69 7.00
N LYS A 11 18.34 -5.04 5.98
CA LYS A 11 18.69 -5.72 4.74
C LYS A 11 19.55 -6.95 4.97
N LYS A 12 20.59 -6.79 5.79
CA LYS A 12 21.52 -7.89 6.11
C LYS A 12 20.78 -9.06 6.78
N ILE A 13 20.00 -8.79 7.83
CA ILE A 13 19.32 -9.84 8.59
C ILE A 13 18.25 -10.55 7.76
N GLU A 14 17.49 -9.81 6.94
CA GLU A 14 16.48 -10.40 6.07
C GLU A 14 17.11 -11.26 4.98
N GLU A 15 18.25 -10.84 4.40
CA GLU A 15 19.00 -11.68 3.46
C GLU A 15 19.62 -12.90 4.12
N GLU A 16 20.14 -12.79 5.34
CA GLU A 16 20.65 -13.93 6.10
C GLU A 16 19.54 -14.97 6.35
N TYR A 17 18.36 -14.54 6.76
CA TYR A 17 17.21 -15.45 6.91
C TYR A 17 16.80 -16.08 5.58
N ALA A 18 16.74 -15.32 4.49
CA ALA A 18 16.42 -15.86 3.18
C ALA A 18 17.44 -16.93 2.75
N LYS A 19 18.73 -16.71 3.02
CA LYS A 19 19.82 -17.68 2.75
C LYS A 19 19.72 -18.98 3.56
N THR A 20 18.97 -18.99 4.65
CA THR A 20 18.65 -20.25 5.37
C THR A 20 17.45 -20.99 4.75
N GLU A 21 17.07 -20.67 3.52
CA GLU A 21 15.91 -21.21 2.81
C GLU A 21 14.56 -20.85 3.44
N THR A 22 14.53 -19.75 4.21
CA THR A 22 13.32 -19.26 4.88
C THR A 22 12.71 -18.12 4.08
N PRO A 23 11.46 -18.22 3.58
CA PRO A 23 10.74 -17.09 3.01
C PRO A 23 10.55 -15.98 4.06
N VAL A 24 10.93 -14.76 3.68
CA VAL A 24 10.81 -13.56 4.53
C VAL A 24 9.72 -12.65 3.98
N VAL A 25 8.68 -12.40 4.77
CA VAL A 25 7.69 -11.35 4.49
C VAL A 25 7.96 -10.19 5.43
N SER A 26 8.31 -9.02 4.86
CA SER A 26 8.76 -7.87 5.63
C SER A 26 7.78 -6.71 5.59
N ASN A 27 7.55 -6.11 6.76
CA ASN A 27 6.84 -4.84 6.92
C ASN A 27 7.79 -3.62 6.79
N ASN A 28 9.11 -3.86 6.83
CA ASN A 28 10.12 -2.81 6.78
C ASN A 28 10.26 -2.18 5.40
N SER A 29 10.75 -0.95 5.37
CA SER A 29 10.98 -0.22 4.11
C SER A 29 12.33 -0.52 3.47
N ALA A 30 13.20 -1.29 4.13
CA ALA A 30 14.60 -1.48 3.73
C ALA A 30 14.74 -2.05 2.31
N HIS A 31 13.95 -3.06 1.97
CA HIS A 31 14.00 -3.72 0.65
C HIS A 31 12.96 -3.23 -0.35
N ARG A 32 12.12 -2.21 -0.03
CA ARG A 32 11.05 -1.76 -0.94
C ARG A 32 11.55 -1.33 -2.32
N TRP A 33 12.80 -0.87 -2.41
CA TRP A 33 13.41 -0.41 -3.66
C TRP A 33 14.51 -1.33 -4.17
N THR A 34 14.71 -2.49 -3.57
CA THR A 34 15.62 -3.52 -4.12
C THR A 34 14.99 -4.07 -5.40
N PRO A 35 15.71 -4.06 -6.55
CA PRO A 35 15.09 -4.29 -7.86
C PRO A 35 14.36 -5.63 -7.99
N ASP A 36 14.92 -6.69 -7.42
CA ASP A 36 14.41 -8.06 -7.46
C ASP A 36 13.62 -8.48 -6.20
N VAL A 37 13.25 -7.51 -5.37
CA VAL A 37 12.37 -7.77 -4.21
C VAL A 37 10.96 -7.27 -4.53
N PRO A 38 9.95 -8.16 -4.54
CA PRO A 38 8.58 -7.76 -4.83
C PRO A 38 8.00 -6.96 -3.65
N MET A 39 7.47 -5.77 -3.96
CA MET A 39 6.63 -5.00 -3.06
C MET A 39 5.18 -5.25 -3.45
N VAL A 40 4.44 -5.99 -2.60
CA VAL A 40 3.19 -6.65 -3.02
C VAL A 40 2.00 -6.18 -2.22
N VAL A 41 0.92 -5.87 -2.95
CA VAL A 41 -0.47 -5.94 -2.52
C VAL A 41 -1.10 -7.07 -3.34
N PRO A 42 -1.36 -8.24 -2.76
CA PRO A 42 -1.72 -9.45 -3.54
C PRO A 42 -2.93 -9.29 -4.45
N GLU A 43 -3.84 -8.38 -4.11
CA GLU A 43 -5.01 -8.04 -4.91
C GLU A 43 -4.69 -7.16 -6.12
N ILE A 44 -3.49 -6.54 -6.17
CA ILE A 44 -3.13 -5.56 -7.19
C ILE A 44 -2.08 -6.11 -8.16
N ASN A 45 -1.00 -6.66 -7.62
CA ASN A 45 0.21 -6.97 -8.38
C ASN A 45 0.83 -8.34 -8.03
N PRO A 46 0.06 -9.43 -8.02
CA PRO A 46 0.60 -10.76 -7.71
C PRO A 46 1.68 -11.21 -8.70
N GLU A 47 1.68 -10.72 -9.93
CA GLU A 47 2.69 -10.99 -10.95
C GLU A 47 4.10 -10.49 -10.55
N HIS A 48 4.21 -9.58 -9.60
CA HIS A 48 5.51 -9.16 -9.07
C HIS A 48 6.26 -10.29 -8.34
N PHE A 49 5.58 -11.35 -7.94
CA PHE A 49 6.25 -12.55 -7.42
C PHE A 49 7.18 -13.22 -8.42
N ASP A 50 7.02 -12.98 -9.73
CA ASP A 50 7.89 -13.55 -10.77
C ASP A 50 9.35 -13.10 -10.62
N VAL A 51 9.63 -11.94 -9.99
CA VAL A 51 11.01 -11.50 -9.72
C VAL A 51 11.74 -12.38 -8.69
N ILE A 52 11.02 -13.18 -7.91
CA ILE A 52 11.60 -14.05 -6.88
C ILE A 52 12.61 -15.03 -7.48
N GLU A 53 12.39 -15.49 -8.70
CA GLU A 53 13.34 -16.38 -9.36
C GLU A 53 14.71 -15.70 -9.63
N SER A 54 14.69 -14.41 -9.98
CA SER A 54 15.91 -13.61 -10.10
C SER A 54 16.57 -13.35 -8.74
N GLN A 55 15.76 -13.08 -7.74
CA GLN A 55 16.23 -12.87 -6.36
C GLN A 55 16.89 -14.12 -5.81
N LYS A 56 16.29 -15.31 -5.98
CA LYS A 56 16.87 -16.59 -5.57
C LYS A 56 18.24 -16.84 -6.21
N LYS A 57 18.38 -16.53 -7.50
CA LYS A 57 19.69 -16.62 -8.19
C LYS A 57 20.72 -15.71 -7.54
N ARG A 58 20.37 -14.46 -7.22
CA ARG A 58 21.26 -13.51 -6.55
C ARG A 58 21.64 -13.97 -5.14
N LEU A 59 20.68 -14.49 -4.37
CA LEU A 59 20.89 -14.93 -2.99
C LEU A 59 21.54 -16.32 -2.88
N GLY A 60 21.52 -17.11 -3.96
CA GLY A 60 21.97 -18.51 -3.96
C GLY A 60 21.03 -19.45 -3.22
N THR A 61 19.71 -19.20 -3.29
CA THR A 61 18.68 -19.97 -2.57
C THR A 61 17.78 -20.74 -3.54
N THR A 62 17.06 -21.73 -3.03
CA THR A 62 16.05 -22.51 -3.77
C THR A 62 14.63 -22.22 -3.28
N ARG A 63 14.46 -21.97 -2.00
CA ARG A 63 13.16 -21.66 -1.35
C ARG A 63 13.13 -20.28 -0.69
N GLY A 64 14.28 -19.84 -0.16
CA GLY A 64 14.38 -18.57 0.55
C GLY A 64 14.22 -17.38 -0.39
N PHE A 65 13.42 -16.42 0.02
CA PHE A 65 13.22 -15.15 -0.68
C PHE A 65 12.75 -14.07 0.30
N ILE A 66 12.74 -12.83 -0.14
CA ILE A 66 12.21 -11.67 0.57
C ILE A 66 11.08 -11.08 -0.28
N ALA A 67 9.93 -10.82 0.35
CA ALA A 67 8.85 -10.01 -0.18
C ALA A 67 8.48 -8.93 0.84
N VAL A 68 8.12 -7.73 0.37
CA VAL A 68 7.85 -6.61 1.27
C VAL A 68 6.44 -6.05 1.08
N LYS A 69 5.87 -5.56 2.16
CA LYS A 69 4.64 -4.79 2.17
C LYS A 69 4.94 -3.32 1.85
N PRO A 70 4.12 -2.63 1.04
CA PRO A 70 4.25 -1.20 0.83
C PRO A 70 3.93 -0.37 2.08
N ASN A 71 4.09 0.94 1.99
CA ASN A 71 3.68 1.89 3.01
C ASN A 71 2.20 1.72 3.37
N CYS A 72 1.87 1.92 4.66
CA CYS A 72 0.51 1.71 5.14
C CYS A 72 -0.48 2.76 4.62
N SER A 73 -0.05 4.01 4.45
CA SER A 73 -0.94 5.10 4.01
C SER A 73 -1.43 4.93 2.59
N ILE A 74 -0.59 4.42 1.68
CA ILE A 74 -0.99 4.25 0.27
C ILE A 74 -2.09 3.20 0.09
N GLN A 75 -2.23 2.28 1.03
CA GLN A 75 -3.27 1.26 0.98
C GLN A 75 -4.68 1.82 1.16
N SER A 76 -4.80 3.08 1.61
CA SER A 76 -6.09 3.78 1.67
C SER A 76 -6.59 4.24 0.29
N TYR A 77 -5.72 4.37 -0.73
CA TYR A 77 -6.13 4.88 -2.05
C TYR A 77 -5.58 4.08 -3.24
N ALA A 78 -4.44 3.41 -3.13
CA ALA A 78 -3.87 2.64 -4.26
C ALA A 78 -4.80 1.52 -4.78
N PRO A 79 -5.54 0.78 -3.92
CA PRO A 79 -6.54 -0.18 -4.40
C PRO A 79 -7.64 0.47 -5.23
N VAL A 80 -8.13 1.63 -4.80
CA VAL A 80 -9.18 2.40 -5.48
C VAL A 80 -8.71 2.84 -6.86
N LEU A 81 -7.53 3.44 -6.95
CA LEU A 81 -6.93 3.85 -8.22
C LEU A 81 -6.66 2.66 -9.15
N THR A 82 -6.37 1.49 -8.58
CA THR A 82 -6.20 0.25 -9.35
C THR A 82 -7.51 -0.18 -9.99
N ALA A 83 -8.63 -0.15 -9.25
CA ALA A 83 -9.95 -0.45 -9.79
C ALA A 83 -10.36 0.52 -10.91
N TRP A 84 -9.84 1.74 -10.88
CA TRP A 84 -10.12 2.78 -11.87
C TRP A 84 -9.10 2.87 -13.02
N LYS A 85 -8.16 1.93 -13.12
CA LYS A 85 -7.13 1.94 -14.18
C LYS A 85 -7.69 2.02 -15.60
N GLU A 86 -8.83 1.41 -15.86
CA GLU A 86 -9.49 1.44 -17.18
C GLU A 86 -9.90 2.87 -17.63
N PHE A 87 -10.09 3.79 -16.67
CA PHE A 87 -10.44 5.20 -16.94
C PHE A 87 -9.22 6.09 -17.13
N GLU A 88 -8.02 5.53 -17.08
CA GLU A 88 -6.74 6.21 -17.30
C GLU A 88 -6.54 7.41 -16.36
N PRO A 89 -6.43 7.18 -15.03
CA PRO A 89 -6.06 8.25 -14.11
C PRO A 89 -4.65 8.76 -14.46
N TYR A 90 -4.50 10.09 -14.61
CA TYR A 90 -3.21 10.68 -15.00
C TYR A 90 -2.65 11.67 -14.00
N GLU A 91 -3.49 12.27 -13.15
CA GLU A 91 -3.10 13.18 -12.08
C GLU A 91 -3.89 12.87 -10.82
N VAL A 92 -3.19 12.75 -9.70
CA VAL A 92 -3.76 12.44 -8.39
C VAL A 92 -3.21 13.41 -7.36
N VAL A 93 -4.11 14.04 -6.59
CA VAL A 93 -3.74 14.83 -5.42
C VAL A 93 -4.33 14.12 -4.20
N ALA A 94 -3.46 13.65 -3.30
CA ALA A 94 -3.86 12.90 -2.12
C ALA A 94 -3.42 13.63 -0.84
N THR A 95 -4.32 13.71 0.13
CA THR A 95 -3.99 14.12 1.50
C THR A 95 -4.28 12.94 2.43
N THR A 96 -3.25 12.43 3.10
CA THR A 96 -3.41 11.31 4.02
C THR A 96 -3.48 11.81 5.47
N TYR A 97 -4.48 11.32 6.20
CA TYR A 97 -4.68 11.55 7.64
C TYR A 97 -4.21 10.30 8.37
N GLN A 98 -3.00 10.37 8.94
CA GLN A 98 -2.32 9.18 9.44
C GLN A 98 -2.43 9.07 10.97
N ALA A 99 -2.92 7.93 11.43
CA ALA A 99 -3.04 7.58 12.83
C ALA A 99 -1.67 7.48 13.54
N ILE A 100 -1.64 7.74 14.86
CA ILE A 100 -0.42 7.72 15.67
C ILE A 100 0.19 6.32 15.79
N SER A 101 -0.60 5.25 15.65
CA SER A 101 -0.09 3.88 15.62
C SER A 101 0.87 3.63 14.45
N GLY A 102 0.77 4.40 13.35
CA GLY A 102 1.74 4.38 12.24
C GLY A 102 3.15 4.83 12.65
N ALA A 103 3.29 5.57 13.75
CA ALA A 103 4.56 5.92 14.37
C ALA A 103 4.96 4.96 15.53
N GLY A 104 4.25 3.84 15.69
CA GLY A 104 4.47 2.89 16.78
C GLY A 104 4.08 3.44 18.16
N LYS A 105 3.20 4.45 18.22
CA LYS A 105 2.86 5.15 19.47
C LYS A 105 1.38 5.03 19.81
N THR A 106 1.09 5.21 21.08
CA THR A 106 -0.26 5.39 21.63
C THR A 106 -0.41 6.80 22.20
N PHE A 107 -1.60 7.22 22.59
CA PHE A 107 -1.80 8.50 23.30
C PHE A 107 -1.11 8.53 24.67
N LYS A 108 -0.86 7.38 25.28
CA LYS A 108 -0.09 7.30 26.52
C LYS A 108 1.38 7.67 26.28
N ASP A 109 1.95 7.24 25.17
CA ASP A 109 3.36 7.46 24.81
C ASP A 109 3.57 8.79 24.09
N TRP A 110 2.48 9.39 23.62
CA TRP A 110 2.50 10.67 22.88
C TRP A 110 1.28 11.54 23.23
N PRO A 111 1.17 12.01 24.48
CA PRO A 111 0.02 12.77 24.96
C PRO A 111 -0.18 14.11 24.22
N GLU A 112 0.89 14.70 23.66
CA GLU A 112 0.84 15.98 22.93
C GLU A 112 0.03 15.85 21.62
N MET A 113 -0.25 14.63 21.17
CA MET A 113 -1.11 14.42 20.00
C MET A 113 -2.60 14.55 20.29
N VAL A 114 -3.03 14.56 21.55
CA VAL A 114 -4.43 14.75 21.88
C VAL A 114 -4.88 16.15 21.47
N GLY A 115 -5.84 16.24 20.53
CA GLY A 115 -6.33 17.51 20.01
C GLY A 115 -5.34 18.26 19.11
N ASN A 116 -4.28 17.61 18.63
CA ASN A 116 -3.21 18.23 17.84
C ASN A 116 -3.07 17.57 16.45
N ILE A 117 -2.55 18.34 15.49
CA ILE A 117 -2.24 17.90 14.13
C ILE A 117 -0.80 18.26 13.79
N ILE A 118 -0.04 17.32 13.22
CA ILE A 118 1.28 17.61 12.66
C ILE A 118 1.15 17.61 11.13
N PRO A 119 1.39 18.76 10.46
CA PRO A 119 1.08 18.95 9.05
C PRO A 119 2.05 18.26 8.07
N TYR A 120 3.15 17.69 8.58
CA TYR A 120 4.18 17.04 7.77
C TYR A 120 4.77 15.85 8.50
N ILE A 121 4.91 14.73 7.78
CA ILE A 121 5.57 13.52 8.29
C ILE A 121 6.79 13.23 7.41
N GLY A 122 8.00 13.37 7.97
CA GLY A 122 9.24 13.25 7.23
C GLY A 122 9.36 11.97 6.41
N GLY A 123 9.55 12.12 5.09
CA GLY A 123 9.74 11.02 4.15
C GLY A 123 8.48 10.22 3.79
N GLU A 124 7.30 10.57 4.32
CA GLU A 124 6.05 9.87 3.98
C GLU A 124 5.48 10.34 2.62
N GLU A 125 5.62 11.61 2.27
CA GLU A 125 5.14 12.14 1.00
C GLU A 125 5.85 11.46 -0.18
N GLU A 126 7.18 11.37 -0.15
CA GLU A 126 7.94 10.68 -1.19
C GLU A 126 7.54 9.20 -1.36
N LYS A 127 7.31 8.48 -0.27
CA LYS A 127 6.81 7.11 -0.32
C LYS A 127 5.42 7.05 -0.94
N SER A 128 4.54 7.97 -0.54
CA SER A 128 3.15 8.03 -1.01
C SER A 128 3.06 8.37 -2.50
N GLU A 129 4.01 9.11 -3.03
CA GLU A 129 4.07 9.46 -4.45
C GLU A 129 4.70 8.35 -5.31
N LYS A 130 5.72 7.66 -4.80
CA LYS A 130 6.54 6.72 -5.60
C LYS A 130 6.14 5.25 -5.44
N GLU A 131 5.75 4.81 -4.25
CA GLU A 131 5.44 3.39 -4.02
C GLU A 131 4.24 2.88 -4.84
N PRO A 132 3.15 3.66 -5.06
CA PRO A 132 2.08 3.21 -5.96
C PRO A 132 2.58 2.95 -7.38
N LEU A 133 3.49 3.78 -7.89
CA LEU A 133 4.08 3.59 -9.23
C LEU A 133 4.87 2.29 -9.31
N ARG A 134 5.57 1.90 -8.24
CA ARG A 134 6.26 0.61 -8.18
C ARG A 134 5.27 -0.55 -8.13
N ILE A 135 4.17 -0.44 -7.38
CA ILE A 135 3.12 -1.46 -7.33
C ILE A 135 2.48 -1.66 -8.72
N TRP A 136 2.28 -0.59 -9.49
CA TRP A 136 1.76 -0.65 -10.86
C TRP A 136 2.85 -0.86 -11.92
N GLY A 137 4.07 -1.07 -11.50
CA GLY A 137 5.19 -1.36 -12.39
C GLY A 137 5.06 -2.70 -13.09
N LYS A 138 6.06 -3.02 -13.91
CA LYS A 138 6.13 -4.28 -14.65
C LYS A 138 7.40 -5.04 -14.30
N VAL A 139 7.30 -6.36 -14.33
CA VAL A 139 8.48 -7.23 -14.24
C VAL A 139 9.12 -7.32 -15.62
N GLU A 140 10.34 -6.85 -15.73
CA GLU A 140 11.14 -6.90 -16.96
C GLU A 140 12.58 -7.28 -16.59
N ASP A 141 13.17 -8.24 -17.30
CA ASP A 141 14.54 -8.71 -17.10
C ASP A 141 14.86 -9.10 -15.63
N GLY A 142 13.86 -9.64 -14.93
CA GLY A 142 14.00 -10.08 -13.53
C GLY A 142 14.05 -8.97 -12.50
N VAL A 143 13.63 -7.76 -12.87
CA VAL A 143 13.49 -6.62 -11.96
C VAL A 143 12.14 -5.93 -12.15
N ILE A 144 11.72 -5.18 -11.14
CA ILE A 144 10.48 -4.38 -11.21
C ILE A 144 10.83 -2.98 -11.69
N LYS A 145 10.32 -2.61 -12.85
CA LYS A 145 10.38 -1.26 -13.41
C LYS A 145 9.11 -0.50 -13.03
N PRO A 146 9.20 0.60 -12.28
CA PRO A 146 8.03 1.38 -11.88
C PRO A 146 7.25 1.93 -13.08
N ALA A 147 5.95 2.10 -12.93
CA ALA A 147 5.13 2.88 -13.84
C ALA A 147 5.53 4.38 -13.79
N THR A 148 5.22 5.12 -14.83
CA THR A 148 5.50 6.56 -14.94
C THR A 148 4.25 7.43 -14.70
N GLU A 149 3.08 6.81 -14.64
CA GLU A 149 1.78 7.47 -14.44
C GLU A 149 0.93 6.65 -13.45
N PRO A 150 -0.01 7.31 -12.77
CA PRO A 150 -0.33 8.75 -12.76
C PRO A 150 0.75 9.59 -12.06
N VAL A 151 0.77 10.91 -12.30
CA VAL A 151 1.51 11.84 -11.45
C VAL A 151 0.77 11.95 -10.12
N ILE A 152 1.45 11.68 -9.02
CA ILE A 152 0.86 11.75 -7.68
C ILE A 152 1.55 12.86 -6.89
N THR A 153 0.75 13.77 -6.33
CA THR A 153 1.18 14.75 -5.33
C THR A 153 0.51 14.41 -4.02
N CYS A 154 1.29 14.25 -2.96
CA CYS A 154 0.77 13.81 -1.68
C CYS A 154 1.17 14.74 -0.53
N GLN A 155 0.21 14.98 0.38
CA GLN A 155 0.45 15.57 1.69
C GLN A 155 0.18 14.53 2.77
N CYS A 156 1.11 14.37 3.71
CA CYS A 156 1.00 13.38 4.78
C CYS A 156 0.89 14.06 6.14
N ILE A 157 -0.29 14.00 6.73
CA ILE A 157 -0.65 14.69 7.97
C ILE A 157 -0.82 13.68 9.10
N ARG A 158 -0.20 13.92 10.26
CA ARG A 158 -0.48 13.15 11.48
C ARG A 158 -1.68 13.73 12.20
N VAL A 159 -2.66 12.89 12.48
CA VAL A 159 -3.91 13.28 13.15
C VAL A 159 -4.06 12.57 14.50
N PRO A 160 -4.86 13.14 15.45
CA PRO A 160 -5.07 12.57 16.78
C PRO A 160 -6.05 11.39 16.74
N VAL A 161 -5.73 10.38 15.95
CA VAL A 161 -6.46 9.13 15.78
C VAL A 161 -5.54 7.98 16.19
N LEU A 162 -6.04 7.03 16.98
CA LEU A 162 -5.22 5.93 17.45
C LEU A 162 -4.86 4.95 16.33
N ASN A 163 -5.86 4.48 15.60
CA ASN A 163 -5.71 3.48 14.52
C ASN A 163 -6.54 3.89 13.29
N GLY A 164 -6.09 3.44 12.11
CA GLY A 164 -6.77 3.68 10.85
C GLY A 164 -6.27 4.95 10.14
N HIS A 165 -5.79 4.77 8.90
CA HIS A 165 -5.42 5.86 8.02
C HIS A 165 -6.58 6.19 7.10
N THR A 166 -6.82 7.46 6.85
CA THR A 166 -7.80 7.96 5.89
C THR A 166 -7.09 8.80 4.83
N ALA A 167 -7.64 8.86 3.62
CA ALA A 167 -7.15 9.75 2.58
C ALA A 167 -8.30 10.51 1.94
N ALA A 168 -8.08 11.80 1.67
CA ALA A 168 -8.87 12.60 0.74
C ALA A 168 -8.12 12.67 -0.59
N VAL A 169 -8.77 12.29 -1.68
CA VAL A 169 -8.09 12.10 -2.97
C VAL A 169 -8.89 12.74 -4.09
N PHE A 170 -8.22 13.58 -4.88
CA PHE A 170 -8.73 14.09 -6.16
C PHE A 170 -8.03 13.36 -7.30
N VAL A 171 -8.82 12.94 -8.29
CA VAL A 171 -8.30 12.19 -9.44
C VAL A 171 -8.79 12.81 -10.72
N LYS A 172 -7.87 13.01 -11.66
CA LYS A 172 -8.20 13.37 -13.04
C LYS A 172 -8.02 12.16 -13.96
N PHE A 173 -9.01 11.92 -14.80
CA PHE A 173 -9.03 10.82 -15.76
C PHE A 173 -8.93 11.35 -17.19
N ARG A 174 -8.27 10.60 -18.08
CA ARG A 174 -8.30 10.89 -19.54
C ARG A 174 -9.64 10.52 -20.17
N LYS A 175 -10.21 9.41 -19.73
CA LYS A 175 -11.59 9.04 -20.05
C LYS A 175 -12.50 9.69 -19.00
N ASN A 176 -13.63 10.20 -19.43
CA ASN A 176 -14.59 10.87 -18.54
C ASN A 176 -15.61 9.87 -17.97
N PRO A 177 -15.31 9.10 -16.93
CA PRO A 177 -16.25 8.13 -16.35
C PRO A 177 -17.39 8.85 -15.65
N THR A 178 -18.58 8.25 -15.68
CA THR A 178 -19.69 8.68 -14.82
C THR A 178 -19.48 8.17 -13.40
N LYS A 179 -20.18 8.75 -12.41
CA LYS A 179 -20.16 8.30 -11.02
C LYS A 179 -20.53 6.82 -10.91
N GLU A 180 -21.55 6.39 -11.65
CA GLU A 180 -22.03 5.01 -11.66
C GLU A 180 -20.98 4.03 -12.19
N GLN A 181 -20.22 4.42 -13.23
CA GLN A 181 -19.11 3.62 -13.75
C GLN A 181 -17.99 3.48 -12.71
N LEU A 182 -17.64 4.57 -12.04
CA LEU A 182 -16.63 4.54 -10.97
C LEU A 182 -17.05 3.63 -9.81
N ILE A 183 -18.29 3.76 -9.34
CA ILE A 183 -18.82 2.90 -8.26
C ILE A 183 -18.84 1.44 -8.70
N LYS A 184 -19.31 1.16 -9.92
CA LYS A 184 -19.36 -0.20 -10.46
C LYS A 184 -17.96 -0.84 -10.47
N ALA A 185 -16.94 -0.12 -10.94
CA ALA A 185 -15.57 -0.61 -10.98
C ALA A 185 -15.04 -0.96 -9.57
N LEU A 186 -15.42 -0.20 -8.53
CA LEU A 186 -15.05 -0.50 -7.15
C LEU A 186 -15.73 -1.74 -6.59
N VAL A 187 -17.05 -1.86 -6.83
CA VAL A 187 -17.86 -2.97 -6.31
C VAL A 187 -17.51 -4.30 -6.98
N GLU A 188 -17.18 -4.26 -8.27
CA GLU A 188 -16.81 -5.43 -9.06
C GLU A 188 -15.33 -5.82 -8.94
N PHE A 189 -14.49 -4.96 -8.33
CA PHE A 189 -13.06 -5.23 -8.22
C PHE A 189 -12.75 -6.48 -7.41
N LYS A 190 -12.02 -7.39 -8.03
CA LYS A 190 -11.51 -8.62 -7.42
C LYS A 190 -10.05 -8.81 -7.79
N GLY A 191 -9.25 -9.18 -6.82
CA GLY A 191 -7.88 -9.60 -7.05
C GLY A 191 -7.74 -11.12 -6.95
N LEU A 192 -6.56 -11.62 -7.27
CA LEU A 192 -6.24 -13.05 -7.21
C LEU A 192 -6.59 -13.71 -5.87
N PRO A 193 -6.40 -13.09 -4.69
CA PRO A 193 -6.81 -13.69 -3.43
C PRO A 193 -8.32 -13.99 -3.33
N GLN A 194 -9.18 -13.13 -3.89
CA GLN A 194 -10.62 -13.33 -3.93
C GLN A 194 -11.00 -14.42 -4.92
N GLU A 195 -10.35 -14.46 -6.08
CA GLU A 195 -10.57 -15.49 -7.11
C GLU A 195 -10.19 -16.88 -6.60
N LEU A 196 -9.09 -16.99 -5.87
CA LEU A 196 -8.62 -18.23 -5.26
C LEU A 196 -9.38 -18.61 -3.98
N GLY A 197 -10.23 -17.72 -3.45
CA GLY A 197 -10.97 -17.96 -2.21
C GLY A 197 -10.05 -18.16 -1.00
N LEU A 198 -8.93 -17.43 -0.92
CA LEU A 198 -7.96 -17.60 0.16
C LEU A 198 -8.60 -17.32 1.54
N PRO A 199 -8.31 -18.13 2.58
CA PRO A 199 -8.99 -18.05 3.88
C PRO A 199 -8.85 -16.69 4.59
N SER A 200 -7.75 -15.98 4.37
CA SER A 200 -7.49 -14.67 4.97
C SER A 200 -7.91 -13.49 4.10
N ALA A 201 -8.29 -13.73 2.84
CA ALA A 201 -8.75 -12.67 1.95
C ALA A 201 -10.17 -12.19 2.33
N PRO A 202 -10.45 -10.88 2.33
CA PRO A 202 -11.81 -10.39 2.47
C PRO A 202 -12.65 -10.84 1.26
N LYS A 203 -13.94 -11.10 1.48
CA LYS A 203 -14.85 -11.46 0.36
C LYS A 203 -14.97 -10.32 -0.64
N GLN A 204 -14.99 -9.09 -0.17
CA GLN A 204 -14.96 -7.87 -0.96
C GLN A 204 -13.79 -7.02 -0.48
N PHE A 205 -12.84 -6.74 -1.37
CA PHE A 205 -11.61 -6.04 -1.03
C PHE A 205 -11.84 -4.52 -0.90
N ILE A 206 -12.64 -3.92 -1.78
CA ILE A 206 -13.04 -2.51 -1.72
C ILE A 206 -14.52 -2.45 -1.36
N GLN A 207 -14.87 -1.70 -0.31
CA GLN A 207 -16.25 -1.49 0.11
C GLN A 207 -16.65 -0.04 -0.16
N TYR A 208 -17.63 0.15 -1.02
CA TYR A 208 -18.27 1.44 -1.25
C TYR A 208 -19.33 1.68 -0.18
N LEU A 209 -19.33 2.87 0.40
CA LEU A 209 -20.30 3.33 1.41
C LEU A 209 -21.08 4.51 0.83
N GLU A 210 -22.40 4.48 0.96
CA GLU A 210 -23.29 5.51 0.39
C GLU A 210 -23.49 6.71 1.32
N GLU A 211 -23.24 6.52 2.64
CA GLU A 211 -23.46 7.55 3.64
C GLU A 211 -22.41 8.67 3.52
N ASP A 212 -22.87 9.91 3.44
CA ASP A 212 -22.01 11.10 3.24
C ASP A 212 -20.95 11.29 4.34
N ASN A 213 -21.19 10.77 5.55
CA ASN A 213 -20.28 10.87 6.69
C ASN A 213 -19.36 9.66 6.87
N ARG A 214 -19.29 8.77 5.88
CA ARG A 214 -18.46 7.56 5.93
C ARG A 214 -17.38 7.58 4.80
N PRO A 215 -16.24 6.94 4.95
CA PRO A 215 -15.84 6.12 6.11
C PRO A 215 -15.37 6.94 7.31
N GLN A 216 -15.57 6.38 8.50
CA GLN A 216 -15.06 6.91 9.77
C GLN A 216 -14.17 5.85 10.44
N VAL A 217 -13.02 6.27 10.99
CA VAL A 217 -12.06 5.32 11.57
C VAL A 217 -12.62 4.54 12.76
N THR A 218 -13.53 5.12 13.54
CA THR A 218 -14.16 4.45 14.68
C THR A 218 -15.23 3.42 14.29
N GLU A 219 -15.84 3.60 13.10
CA GLU A 219 -16.95 2.78 12.62
C GLU A 219 -16.49 1.74 11.60
N ASP A 220 -15.47 2.11 10.78
CA ASP A 220 -15.14 1.39 9.55
C ASP A 220 -13.78 0.73 9.57
N VAL A 221 -12.94 1.01 10.56
CA VAL A 221 -11.66 0.34 10.67
C VAL A 221 -11.89 -1.16 10.87
N ASP A 222 -11.56 -1.91 9.83
CA ASP A 222 -11.31 -3.32 9.95
C ASP A 222 -9.91 -3.65 9.40
N ARG A 223 -9.46 -4.85 9.59
CA ARG A 223 -8.11 -5.25 9.17
C ARG A 223 -8.07 -5.92 7.81
N LYS A 224 -9.18 -5.96 7.07
CA LYS A 224 -9.33 -6.82 5.89
C LYS A 224 -9.70 -6.12 4.60
N SER A 225 -10.31 -4.94 4.64
CA SER A 225 -10.80 -4.28 3.42
C SER A 225 -10.55 -2.77 3.42
N THR A 226 -10.50 -2.19 2.22
CA THR A 226 -10.49 -0.74 2.01
C THR A 226 -11.92 -0.22 1.89
N ARG A 227 -12.26 0.82 2.63
CA ARG A 227 -13.59 1.45 2.60
C ARG A 227 -13.51 2.82 1.94
N LEU A 228 -14.50 3.14 1.15
CA LEU A 228 -14.54 4.35 0.34
C LEU A 228 -15.94 4.92 0.28
N ASN A 229 -16.04 6.25 0.32
CA ASN A 229 -17.15 7.04 -0.17
C ASN A 229 -16.66 7.93 -1.31
N SER A 230 -17.43 8.07 -2.37
CA SER A 230 -17.16 9.00 -3.47
C SER A 230 -18.21 10.11 -3.45
N SER A 231 -17.83 11.28 -2.98
CA SER A 231 -18.63 12.51 -3.17
C SER A 231 -18.46 13.09 -4.57
#